data_7452547029e15952d22facb349c6a518
#
_entry.id   7452547029e15952d22facb349c6a518
#
_cell.length_a   1.000
_cell.length_b   1.000
_cell.length_c   1.000
_cell.angle_alpha   90.00
_cell.angle_beta   90.00
_cell.angle_gamma   90.00
#
_symmetry.space_group_name_H-M   'P 1'
#
loop_
_entity.id
_entity.type
_entity.pdbx_description
1 polymer ?
#
loop_
_entity_poly.entity_id
_entity_poly.type
_entity_poly.pdbx_seq_one_letter_code
_entity_poly.pdbx_strand_id
1 'polypeptide(L)'
;MEYLFDTNIFVESKKNLPMDIWPTFWGKMIELIRSGNIHSIDKVKEEIDKGGDELTEWIHRNAPRGFFLKQDLSVMTKMAETIAWAKNNPIGFRQSAISDYVNVADSYLVATAAAKNMVLVTYEKSNPQRRNRVMIPDACKAIGVRSCDLNTALRELGVLI
;
A
#
# COMPACT_ATOMS: atom_id res chain seq x y z
N MET A 1 -9.13 -6.51 -12.60
CA MET A 1 -7.86 -6.20 -11.94
C MET A 1 -8.14 -5.63 -10.56
N GLU A 2 -7.49 -6.16 -9.56
CA GLU A 2 -7.63 -5.69 -8.18
C GLU A 2 -6.42 -4.84 -7.78
N TYR A 3 -6.68 -3.89 -6.89
CA TYR A 3 -5.68 -2.91 -6.44
C TYR A 3 -5.46 -3.04 -4.95
N LEU A 4 -4.21 -2.91 -4.54
CA LEU A 4 -3.78 -2.96 -3.14
C LEU A 4 -3.29 -1.58 -2.72
N PHE A 5 -3.93 -0.99 -1.72
CA PHE A 5 -3.67 0.39 -1.28
C PHE A 5 -2.67 0.43 -0.13
N ASP A 6 -1.62 1.21 -0.31
CA ASP A 6 -0.63 1.54 0.70
C ASP A 6 -1.22 2.48 1.76
N THR A 7 -0.64 2.46 2.96
CA THR A 7 -1.03 3.34 4.08
C THR A 7 -1.07 4.80 3.67
N ASN A 8 -0.07 5.26 2.92
CA ASN A 8 0.04 6.67 2.55
C ASN A 8 -1.09 7.14 1.64
N ILE A 9 -1.78 6.25 0.92
CA ILE A 9 -2.97 6.64 0.15
C ILE A 9 -4.02 7.23 1.08
N PHE A 10 -4.26 6.60 2.22
CA PHE A 10 -5.23 7.09 3.19
C PHE A 10 -4.72 8.31 3.97
N VAL A 11 -3.51 8.23 4.49
CA VAL A 11 -2.91 9.26 5.35
C VAL A 11 -2.67 10.57 4.58
N GLU A 12 -2.06 10.50 3.41
CA GLU A 12 -1.79 11.68 2.59
C GLU A 12 -3.07 12.25 1.98
N SER A 13 -4.04 11.39 1.61
CA SER A 13 -5.34 11.86 1.11
C SER A 13 -6.09 12.63 2.20
N LYS A 14 -6.09 12.15 3.44
CA LYS A 14 -6.71 12.87 4.55
C LYS A 14 -6.07 14.24 4.76
N LYS A 15 -4.75 14.31 4.64
CA LYS A 15 -4.00 15.54 4.82
C LYS A 15 -4.27 16.55 3.68
N ASN A 16 -4.26 16.08 2.43
CA ASN A 16 -4.36 16.93 1.25
C ASN A 16 -5.80 17.19 0.80
N LEU A 17 -6.71 16.27 1.13
CA LEU A 17 -8.13 16.31 0.79
C LEU A 17 -8.95 16.11 2.06
N PRO A 18 -8.96 17.07 3.00
CA PRO A 18 -9.67 16.91 4.28
C PRO A 18 -11.13 16.51 4.08
N MET A 19 -11.64 15.64 4.94
CA MET A 19 -12.99 15.06 4.81
C MET A 19 -14.10 16.09 4.82
N ASP A 20 -13.93 17.18 5.58
CA ASP A 20 -14.91 18.26 5.69
C ASP A 20 -14.99 19.13 4.43
N ILE A 21 -13.89 19.22 3.66
CA ILE A 21 -13.82 20.00 2.42
C ILE A 21 -14.09 19.14 1.19
N TRP A 22 -13.71 17.88 1.22
CA TRP A 22 -13.76 16.96 0.09
C TRP A 22 -14.67 15.75 0.35
N PRO A 23 -15.95 15.96 0.74
CA PRO A 23 -16.85 14.83 1.08
C PRO A 23 -17.12 13.91 -0.12
N THR A 24 -17.13 14.44 -1.35
CA THR A 24 -17.36 13.63 -2.55
C THR A 24 -16.23 12.63 -2.77
N PHE A 25 -14.97 13.06 -2.59
CA PHE A 25 -13.82 12.16 -2.65
C PHE A 25 -13.96 11.00 -1.67
N TRP A 26 -14.23 11.30 -0.40
CA TRP A 26 -14.33 10.29 0.65
C TRP A 26 -15.55 9.37 0.47
N GLY A 27 -16.64 9.91 -0.08
CA GLY A 27 -17.80 9.10 -0.47
C GLY A 27 -17.46 8.10 -1.56
N LYS A 28 -16.70 8.52 -2.56
CA LYS A 28 -16.21 7.62 -3.63
C LYS A 28 -15.24 6.58 -3.10
N MET A 29 -14.40 6.94 -2.13
CA MET A 29 -13.51 5.99 -1.47
C MET A 29 -14.29 4.91 -0.72
N ILE A 30 -15.40 5.27 -0.08
CA ILE A 30 -16.29 4.28 0.56
C ILE A 30 -16.84 3.30 -0.49
N GLU A 31 -17.31 3.81 -1.62
CA GLU A 31 -17.83 2.96 -2.71
C GLU A 31 -16.75 1.98 -3.19
N LEU A 32 -15.53 2.45 -3.40
CA LEU A 32 -14.42 1.62 -3.83
C LEU A 32 -14.05 0.54 -2.80
N ILE A 33 -13.96 0.92 -1.53
CA ILE A 33 -13.66 -0.01 -0.44
C ILE A 33 -14.69 -1.14 -0.38
N ARG A 34 -15.95 -0.82 -0.64
CA ARG A 34 -17.06 -1.78 -0.61
C ARG A 34 -17.24 -2.57 -1.92
N SER A 35 -16.61 -2.12 -3.00
CA SER A 35 -16.77 -2.76 -4.33
C SER A 35 -16.10 -4.13 -4.42
N GLY A 36 -15.09 -4.41 -3.60
CA GLY A 36 -14.23 -5.59 -3.72
C GLY A 36 -13.08 -5.43 -4.72
N ASN A 37 -13.01 -4.30 -5.43
CA ASN A 37 -11.94 -4.04 -6.41
C ASN A 37 -10.67 -3.50 -5.78
N ILE A 38 -10.74 -2.97 -4.58
CA ILE A 38 -9.58 -2.51 -3.84
C ILE A 38 -9.50 -3.20 -2.49
N HIS A 39 -8.28 -3.39 -2.02
CA HIS A 39 -7.97 -3.98 -0.72
C HIS A 39 -6.79 -3.26 -0.10
N SER A 40 -6.54 -3.56 1.16
CA SER A 40 -5.29 -3.26 1.83
C SER A 40 -4.88 -4.49 2.64
N ILE A 41 -4.00 -4.34 3.60
CA ILE A 41 -3.52 -5.46 4.42
C ILE A 41 -3.65 -5.15 5.91
N ASP A 42 -3.61 -6.18 6.73
CA ASP A 42 -3.69 -6.08 8.19
C ASP A 42 -2.62 -5.16 8.79
N LYS A 43 -1.40 -5.16 8.24
CA LYS A 43 -0.33 -4.26 8.68
C LYS A 43 -0.65 -2.79 8.45
N VAL A 44 -1.35 -2.47 7.35
CA VAL A 44 -1.83 -1.11 7.07
C VAL A 44 -2.89 -0.71 8.09
N LYS A 45 -3.82 -1.62 8.42
CA LYS A 45 -4.81 -1.37 9.45
C LYS A 45 -4.16 -1.08 10.80
N GLU A 46 -3.15 -1.86 11.19
CA GLU A 46 -2.39 -1.63 12.42
C GLU A 46 -1.77 -0.23 12.46
N GLU A 47 -1.17 0.21 11.36
CA GLU A 47 -0.58 1.56 11.28
C GLU A 47 -1.65 2.67 11.41
N ILE A 48 -2.78 2.50 10.73
CA ILE A 48 -3.91 3.45 10.83
C ILE A 48 -4.47 3.48 12.24
N ASP A 49 -4.64 2.33 12.87
CA ASP A 49 -5.18 2.21 14.24
C ASP A 49 -4.28 2.94 15.26
N LYS A 50 -2.97 2.92 15.07
CA LYS A 50 -2.02 3.64 15.94
C LYS A 50 -2.23 5.15 15.91
N GLY A 51 -2.73 5.70 14.82
CA GLY A 51 -3.03 7.12 14.69
C GLY A 51 -4.17 7.57 15.60
N GLY A 52 -5.16 6.73 15.84
CA GLY A 52 -6.28 6.98 16.75
C GLY A 52 -7.09 8.24 16.43
N ASP A 53 -7.18 8.61 15.16
CA ASP A 53 -7.79 9.86 14.71
C ASP A 53 -9.08 9.63 13.88
N GLU A 54 -9.53 10.68 13.20
CA GLU A 54 -10.70 10.64 12.32
C GLU A 54 -10.58 9.58 11.23
N LEU A 55 -9.38 9.37 10.66
CA LEU A 55 -9.14 8.34 9.65
C LEU A 55 -9.35 6.94 10.22
N THR A 56 -8.86 6.69 11.44
CA THR A 56 -9.07 5.41 12.13
C THR A 56 -10.56 5.12 12.29
N GLU A 57 -11.33 6.09 12.74
CA GLU A 57 -12.78 5.96 12.91
C GLU A 57 -13.47 5.73 11.55
N TRP A 58 -13.08 6.46 10.53
CA TRP A 58 -13.62 6.33 9.18
C TRP A 58 -13.39 4.93 8.61
N ILE A 59 -12.18 4.40 8.76
CA ILE A 59 -11.83 3.04 8.32
C ILE A 59 -12.68 2.00 9.07
N HIS A 60 -12.77 2.11 10.40
CA HIS A 60 -13.55 1.17 11.21
C HIS A 60 -15.02 1.16 10.82
N ARG A 61 -15.57 2.32 10.47
CA ARG A 61 -16.97 2.46 10.09
C ARG A 61 -17.27 1.92 8.70
N ASN A 62 -16.34 2.04 7.77
CA ASN A 62 -16.61 1.85 6.34
C ASN A 62 -15.95 0.61 5.72
N ALA A 63 -14.84 0.13 6.27
CA ALA A 63 -14.15 -1.03 5.70
C ALA A 63 -14.95 -2.31 5.94
N PRO A 64 -15.32 -3.03 4.88
CA PRO A 64 -16.04 -4.29 5.04
C PRO A 64 -15.10 -5.38 5.56
N ARG A 65 -15.70 -6.46 6.07
CA ARG A 65 -14.95 -7.65 6.44
C ARG A 65 -14.20 -8.16 5.21
N GLY A 66 -12.90 -8.46 5.37
CA GLY A 66 -12.07 -8.94 4.27
C GLY A 66 -11.41 -7.86 3.43
N PHE A 67 -11.66 -6.57 3.71
CA PHE A 67 -10.95 -5.49 3.04
C PHE A 67 -9.43 -5.56 3.34
N PHE A 68 -9.09 -5.76 4.60
CA PHE A 68 -7.70 -5.93 5.04
C PHE A 68 -7.31 -7.40 4.94
N LEU A 69 -6.47 -7.71 3.95
CA LEU A 69 -6.03 -9.08 3.69
C LEU A 69 -5.02 -9.52 4.74
N LYS A 70 -5.15 -10.77 5.17
CA LYS A 70 -4.21 -11.39 6.11
C LYS A 70 -3.07 -12.05 5.35
N GLN A 71 -1.94 -12.19 6.02
CA GLN A 71 -0.80 -12.91 5.50
C GLN A 71 -1.11 -14.41 5.45
N ASP A 72 -0.63 -15.06 4.39
CA ASP A 72 -0.68 -16.50 4.24
C ASP A 72 0.68 -17.02 3.73
N LEU A 73 0.77 -18.33 3.49
CA LEU A 73 2.02 -18.95 3.05
C LEU A 73 2.51 -18.35 1.72
N SER A 74 1.62 -18.07 0.78
CA SER A 74 2.00 -17.49 -0.52
C SER A 74 2.61 -16.09 -0.36
N VAL A 75 2.07 -15.28 0.55
CA VAL A 75 2.63 -13.97 0.90
C VAL A 75 4.00 -14.12 1.55
N MET A 76 4.16 -15.05 2.47
CA MET A 76 5.45 -15.25 3.16
C MET A 76 6.53 -15.75 2.21
N THR A 77 6.19 -16.52 1.18
CA THR A 77 7.13 -16.91 0.12
C THR A 77 7.62 -15.67 -0.65
N LYS A 78 6.73 -14.78 -1.01
CA LYS A 78 7.09 -13.52 -1.68
C LYS A 78 7.84 -12.56 -0.76
N MET A 79 7.56 -12.59 0.55
CA MET A 79 8.35 -11.86 1.54
C MET A 79 9.82 -12.26 1.48
N ALA A 80 10.11 -13.55 1.45
CA ALA A 80 11.48 -14.04 1.36
C ALA A 80 12.17 -13.53 0.10
N GLU A 81 11.47 -13.50 -1.04
CA GLU A 81 12.01 -12.98 -2.30
C GLU A 81 12.35 -11.49 -2.21
N THR A 82 11.43 -10.65 -1.73
CA THR A 82 11.66 -9.21 -1.67
C THR A 82 12.72 -8.83 -0.64
N ILE A 83 12.79 -9.54 0.48
CA ILE A 83 13.84 -9.34 1.49
C ILE A 83 15.21 -9.71 0.92
N ALA A 84 15.32 -10.83 0.23
CA ALA A 84 16.56 -11.26 -0.42
C ALA A 84 17.02 -10.22 -1.45
N TRP A 85 16.10 -9.69 -2.24
CA TRP A 85 16.40 -8.62 -3.19
C TRP A 85 16.97 -7.38 -2.49
N ALA A 86 16.35 -6.95 -1.38
CA ALA A 86 16.82 -5.78 -0.64
C ALA A 86 18.22 -5.99 -0.06
N LYS A 87 18.46 -7.16 0.52
CA LYS A 87 19.76 -7.50 1.13
C LYS A 87 20.90 -7.63 0.10
N ASN A 88 20.59 -8.12 -1.09
CA ASN A 88 21.59 -8.44 -2.11
C ASN A 88 21.67 -7.38 -3.23
N ASN A 89 20.92 -6.28 -3.12
CA ASN A 89 20.90 -5.25 -4.13
C ASN A 89 22.29 -4.59 -4.27
N PRO A 90 22.85 -4.51 -5.51
CA PRO A 90 24.17 -3.89 -5.75
C PRO A 90 24.27 -2.42 -5.30
N ILE A 91 23.15 -1.69 -5.21
CA ILE A 91 23.16 -0.31 -4.68
C ILE A 91 23.69 -0.25 -3.25
N GLY A 92 23.56 -1.34 -2.47
CA GLY A 92 24.01 -1.40 -1.09
C GLY A 92 23.15 -0.60 -0.14
N PHE A 93 21.90 -1.00 0.05
CA PHE A 93 21.03 -0.38 1.06
C PHE A 93 21.68 -0.39 2.43
N ARG A 94 21.53 0.71 3.18
CA ARG A 94 21.96 0.76 4.57
C ARG A 94 21.18 -0.27 5.39
N GLN A 95 21.80 -0.82 6.41
CA GLN A 95 21.18 -1.81 7.29
C GLN A 95 19.87 -1.30 7.90
N SER A 96 19.83 -0.01 8.29
CA SER A 96 18.61 0.61 8.81
C SER A 96 17.48 0.64 7.77
N ALA A 97 17.81 0.88 6.49
CA ALA A 97 16.81 0.88 5.42
C ALA A 97 16.22 -0.51 5.21
N ILE A 98 17.04 -1.55 5.24
CA ILE A 98 16.58 -2.94 5.12
C ILE A 98 15.71 -3.30 6.33
N SER A 99 16.15 -2.98 7.53
CA SER A 99 15.41 -3.24 8.76
C SER A 99 14.04 -2.55 8.75
N ASP A 100 13.98 -1.28 8.35
CA ASP A 100 12.71 -0.55 8.24
C ASP A 100 11.79 -1.21 7.22
N TYR A 101 12.31 -1.56 6.04
CA TYR A 101 11.52 -2.21 4.99
C TYR A 101 10.91 -3.53 5.45
N VAL A 102 11.68 -4.36 6.15
CA VAL A 102 11.25 -5.68 6.63
C VAL A 102 10.20 -5.57 7.74
N ASN A 103 10.30 -4.56 8.60
CA ASN A 103 9.50 -4.47 9.84
C ASN A 103 8.23 -3.62 9.72
N VAL A 104 8.05 -2.88 8.62
CA VAL A 104 6.84 -2.07 8.39
C VAL A 104 5.95 -2.70 7.31
N ALA A 105 4.81 -2.06 7.05
CA ALA A 105 3.84 -2.58 6.09
C ALA A 105 4.39 -2.70 4.66
N ASP A 106 5.42 -1.93 4.29
CA ASP A 106 5.91 -1.82 2.91
C ASP A 106 6.27 -3.18 2.27
N SER A 107 7.07 -3.99 2.96
CA SER A 107 7.46 -5.31 2.45
C SER A 107 6.27 -6.27 2.33
N TYR A 108 5.35 -6.21 3.29
CA TYR A 108 4.13 -7.02 3.28
C TYR A 108 3.20 -6.63 2.14
N LEU A 109 3.11 -5.32 1.83
CA LEU A 109 2.33 -4.84 0.68
C LEU A 109 2.90 -5.35 -0.63
N VAL A 110 4.20 -5.23 -0.83
CA VAL A 110 4.88 -5.72 -2.04
C VAL A 110 4.68 -7.24 -2.18
N ALA A 111 4.89 -7.98 -1.10
CA ALA A 111 4.72 -9.43 -1.09
C ALA A 111 3.27 -9.85 -1.37
N THR A 112 2.30 -9.16 -0.78
CA THR A 112 0.88 -9.46 -0.99
C THR A 112 0.48 -9.19 -2.44
N ALA A 113 0.91 -8.06 -3.00
CA ALA A 113 0.63 -7.73 -4.40
C ALA A 113 1.22 -8.78 -5.36
N ALA A 114 2.43 -9.26 -5.07
CA ALA A 114 3.05 -10.33 -5.86
C ALA A 114 2.30 -11.65 -5.74
N ALA A 115 1.96 -12.05 -4.51
CA ALA A 115 1.29 -13.33 -4.25
C ALA A 115 -0.14 -13.37 -4.79
N LYS A 116 -0.86 -12.25 -4.76
CA LYS A 116 -2.27 -12.15 -5.14
C LYS A 116 -2.48 -11.53 -6.52
N ASN A 117 -1.41 -11.23 -7.24
CA ASN A 117 -1.45 -10.63 -8.58
C ASN A 117 -2.26 -9.32 -8.60
N MET A 118 -1.94 -8.41 -7.71
CA MET A 118 -2.61 -7.11 -7.57
C MET A 118 -1.68 -5.98 -8.01
N VAL A 119 -2.28 -4.86 -8.40
CA VAL A 119 -1.56 -3.60 -8.63
C VAL A 119 -1.41 -2.87 -7.31
N LEU A 120 -0.19 -2.50 -6.93
CA LEU A 120 0.06 -1.77 -5.70
C LEU A 120 -0.05 -0.27 -5.93
N VAL A 121 -0.92 0.39 -5.19
CA VAL A 121 -1.20 1.83 -5.30
C VAL A 121 -0.51 2.56 -4.17
N THR A 122 0.39 3.48 -4.51
CA THR A 122 1.19 4.24 -3.55
C THR A 122 1.49 5.63 -4.10
N TYR A 123 1.68 6.60 -3.20
CA TYR A 123 2.20 7.91 -3.57
C TYR A 123 3.74 7.93 -3.65
N GLU A 124 4.41 6.88 -3.20
CA GLU A 124 5.86 6.82 -3.31
C GLU A 124 6.31 6.78 -4.76
N LYS A 125 7.45 7.40 -5.01
CA LYS A 125 8.08 7.42 -6.34
C LYS A 125 9.32 6.57 -6.36
N SER A 126 9.61 5.98 -7.52
CA SER A 126 10.84 5.24 -7.75
C SER A 126 12.07 6.13 -7.50
N ASN A 127 13.03 5.59 -6.78
CA ASN A 127 14.36 6.19 -6.61
C ASN A 127 15.39 5.08 -6.37
N PRO A 128 15.82 4.37 -7.43
CA PRO A 128 16.70 3.21 -7.29
C PRO A 128 18.11 3.55 -6.79
N GLN A 129 18.48 4.85 -6.77
CA GLN A 129 19.77 5.30 -6.25
C GLN A 129 19.75 5.59 -4.74
N ARG A 130 18.57 5.61 -4.13
CA ARG A 130 18.43 5.91 -2.71
C ARG A 130 18.85 4.72 -1.85
N ARG A 131 19.82 4.92 -0.97
CA ARG A 131 20.39 3.86 -0.12
C ARG A 131 19.82 3.85 1.30
N ASN A 132 19.27 4.96 1.75
CA ASN A 132 18.77 5.10 3.12
C ASN A 132 17.29 4.69 3.26
N ARG A 133 16.65 4.30 2.16
CA ARG A 133 15.27 3.81 2.16
C ARG A 133 15.00 2.94 0.93
N VAL A 134 14.28 1.85 1.14
CA VAL A 134 13.73 1.02 0.05
C VAL A 134 12.40 1.64 -0.39
N MET A 135 12.32 2.07 -1.65
CA MET A 135 11.09 2.64 -2.19
C MET A 135 10.19 1.53 -2.71
N ILE A 136 8.89 1.63 -2.40
CA ILE A 136 7.89 0.63 -2.82
C ILE A 136 7.92 0.36 -4.33
N PRO A 137 7.91 1.38 -5.22
CA PRO A 137 7.94 1.12 -6.66
C PRO A 137 9.17 0.32 -7.12
N ASP A 138 10.33 0.56 -6.51
CA ASP A 138 11.56 -0.15 -6.85
C ASP A 138 11.49 -1.63 -6.42
N ALA A 139 10.96 -1.89 -5.23
CA ALA A 139 10.75 -3.25 -4.73
C ALA A 139 9.72 -4.00 -5.60
N CYS A 140 8.64 -3.34 -5.98
CA CYS A 140 7.62 -3.91 -6.87
C CYS A 140 8.21 -4.33 -8.21
N LYS A 141 8.97 -3.44 -8.83
CA LYS A 141 9.62 -3.72 -10.12
C LYS A 141 10.53 -4.94 -10.04
N ALA A 142 11.24 -5.09 -8.93
CA ALA A 142 12.19 -6.19 -8.75
C ALA A 142 11.52 -7.58 -8.75
N ILE A 143 10.28 -7.69 -8.31
CA ILE A 143 9.57 -8.98 -8.24
C ILE A 143 8.35 -9.04 -9.17
N GLY A 144 8.32 -8.17 -10.18
CA GLY A 144 7.31 -8.22 -11.24
C GLY A 144 5.92 -7.71 -10.84
N VAL A 145 5.83 -6.82 -9.87
CA VAL A 145 4.60 -6.19 -9.43
C VAL A 145 4.45 -4.82 -10.11
N ARG A 146 3.28 -4.57 -10.69
CA ARG A 146 2.96 -3.23 -11.19
C ARG A 146 2.56 -2.33 -10.03
N SER A 147 3.11 -1.12 -9.99
CA SER A 147 2.69 -0.08 -9.05
C SER A 147 2.22 1.17 -9.80
N CYS A 148 1.33 1.92 -9.19
CA CYS A 148 0.85 3.18 -9.76
C CYS A 148 0.42 4.14 -8.65
N ASP A 149 0.18 5.40 -9.00
CA ASP A 149 -0.38 6.37 -8.08
C ASP A 149 -1.92 6.28 -8.01
N LEU A 150 -2.51 7.02 -7.07
CA LEU A 150 -3.95 7.00 -6.87
C LEU A 150 -4.72 7.45 -8.11
N ASN A 151 -4.28 8.53 -8.77
CA ASN A 151 -4.98 9.05 -9.93
C ASN A 151 -5.01 8.03 -11.09
N THR A 152 -3.92 7.32 -11.31
CA THR A 152 -3.85 6.25 -12.29
C THR A 152 -4.84 5.14 -11.96
N ALA A 153 -4.87 4.69 -10.71
CA ALA A 153 -5.81 3.66 -10.25
C ALA A 153 -7.27 4.12 -10.44
N LEU A 154 -7.59 5.35 -10.07
CA LEU A 154 -8.95 5.89 -10.23
C LEU A 154 -9.39 5.95 -11.70
N ARG A 155 -8.48 6.34 -12.60
CA ARG A 155 -8.77 6.34 -14.05
C ARG A 155 -9.05 4.94 -14.56
N GLU A 156 -8.24 3.98 -14.16
CA GLU A 156 -8.40 2.58 -14.57
C GLU A 156 -9.68 1.96 -13.99
N LEU A 157 -10.09 2.38 -12.82
CA LEU A 157 -11.34 1.95 -12.19
C LEU A 157 -12.57 2.70 -12.71
N GLY A 158 -12.37 3.71 -13.55
CA GLY A 158 -13.46 4.50 -14.12
C GLY A 158 -14.13 5.43 -13.12
N VAL A 159 -13.43 5.85 -12.08
CA VAL A 159 -13.96 6.71 -11.03
C VAL A 159 -13.79 8.18 -11.39
N LEU A 160 -14.89 8.91 -11.34
CA LEU A 160 -14.91 10.36 -11.47
C LEU A 160 -15.42 10.98 -10.16
N ILE A 161 -14.75 12.04 -9.73
CA ILE A 161 -15.07 12.73 -8.48
C ILE A 161 -15.40 14.17 -8.73
#